data_281e8ed060d151ea51610760383ccce7
#
_entry.id   281e8ed060d151ea51610760383ccce7
#
_cell.length_a   1.000
_cell.length_b   1.000
_cell.length_c   1.000
_cell.angle_alpha   90.00
_cell.angle_beta   90.00
_cell.angle_gamma   90.00
#
_symmetry.space_group_name_H-M   'P 1'
#
loop_
_entity.id
_entity.type
_entity.pdbx_description
1 polymer ?
#
loop_
_entity_poly.entity_id
_entity_poly.type
_entity_poly.pdbx_seq_one_letter_code
_entity_poly.pdbx_strand_id
1 'polypeptide(L)'
;MLVKVKPNEFQILRELEVETYGDTFGPYISDADMEDYYQMVLSLEQIQKDLAEPESETYFVLDRHQEICGFLKFNWGKAQTEPVEMDKSFEIQRIYVKKEHHGKGYGKEMFTFALKEAQKRGFDWAWLGVWERNYKAQNFYKQFGFERFSEHHFITGETVDTDWLLRKHLKENPQT
;
A
#
# COMPACT_ATOMS: atom_id res chain seq x y z
N MET A 1 0.14 -14.62 -8.41
CA MET A 1 0.68 -13.98 -9.63
C MET A 1 0.25 -12.52 -9.66
N LEU A 2 1.17 -11.58 -9.91
CA LEU A 2 0.85 -10.15 -10.00
C LEU A 2 0.67 -9.72 -11.46
N VAL A 3 -0.35 -8.90 -11.70
CA VAL A 3 -0.70 -8.37 -13.02
C VAL A 3 -0.91 -6.86 -12.89
N LYS A 4 -0.25 -6.07 -13.74
CA LYS A 4 -0.41 -4.61 -13.72
C LYS A 4 -1.84 -4.22 -14.06
N VAL A 5 -2.43 -3.34 -13.26
CA VAL A 5 -3.78 -2.81 -13.48
C VAL A 5 -3.79 -1.93 -14.73
N LYS A 6 -4.74 -2.18 -15.63
CA LYS A 6 -4.92 -1.38 -16.84
C LYS A 6 -5.78 -0.15 -16.56
N PRO A 7 -5.61 0.96 -17.30
CA PRO A 7 -6.41 2.17 -17.10
C PRO A 7 -7.92 1.97 -17.13
N ASN A 8 -8.42 1.03 -17.92
CA ASN A 8 -9.86 0.71 -18.03
C ASN A 8 -10.40 -0.20 -16.91
N GLU A 9 -9.54 -0.67 -16.00
CA GLU A 9 -9.91 -1.53 -14.86
C GLU A 9 -10.14 -0.72 -13.56
N PHE A 10 -10.25 0.61 -13.67
CA PHE A 10 -10.37 1.51 -12.53
C PHE A 10 -11.61 1.24 -11.65
N GLN A 11 -12.72 0.78 -12.22
CA GLN A 11 -13.92 0.42 -11.44
C GLN A 11 -13.68 -0.81 -10.58
N ILE A 12 -13.06 -1.85 -11.14
CA ILE A 12 -12.69 -3.09 -10.43
C ILE A 12 -11.73 -2.74 -9.28
N LEU A 13 -10.74 -1.90 -9.57
CA LEU A 13 -9.78 -1.46 -8.55
C LEU A 13 -10.48 -0.69 -7.42
N ARG A 14 -11.37 0.25 -7.75
CA ARG A 14 -12.12 1.00 -6.74
C ARG A 14 -12.94 0.08 -5.83
N GLU A 15 -13.67 -0.86 -6.38
CA GLU A 15 -14.47 -1.83 -5.60
C GLU A 15 -13.57 -2.61 -4.63
N LEU A 16 -12.41 -3.05 -5.09
CA LEU A 16 -11.44 -3.76 -4.27
C LEU A 16 -10.84 -2.87 -3.17
N GLU A 17 -10.52 -1.61 -3.48
CA GLU A 17 -10.02 -0.65 -2.49
C GLU A 17 -11.05 -0.33 -1.42
N VAL A 18 -12.30 -0.10 -1.79
CA VAL A 18 -13.42 0.13 -0.85
C VAL A 18 -13.63 -1.09 0.06
N GLU A 19 -13.70 -2.28 -0.51
CA GLU A 19 -13.87 -3.53 0.24
C GLU A 19 -12.73 -3.73 1.26
N THR A 20 -11.50 -3.68 0.83
CA THR A 20 -10.34 -3.97 1.68
C THR A 20 -10.08 -2.88 2.72
N TYR A 21 -10.32 -1.61 2.38
CA TYR A 21 -10.23 -0.50 3.34
C TYR A 21 -11.32 -0.62 4.41
N GLY A 22 -12.55 -0.93 4.00
CA GLY A 22 -13.68 -1.15 4.91
C GLY A 22 -13.45 -2.30 5.87
N ASP A 23 -12.90 -3.42 5.39
CA ASP A 23 -12.55 -4.57 6.23
C ASP A 23 -11.48 -4.23 7.28
N THR A 24 -10.53 -3.37 6.92
CA THR A 24 -9.42 -2.99 7.80
C THR A 24 -9.82 -1.94 8.83
N PHE A 25 -10.50 -0.88 8.40
CA PHE A 25 -10.77 0.31 9.21
C PHE A 25 -12.21 0.46 9.69
N GLY A 26 -13.16 -0.24 9.07
CA GLY A 26 -14.59 -0.16 9.40
C GLY A 26 -14.90 -0.37 10.88
N PRO A 27 -14.23 -1.30 11.61
CA PRO A 27 -14.44 -1.47 13.04
C PRO A 27 -14.05 -0.27 13.90
N TYR A 28 -13.27 0.68 13.36
CA TYR A 28 -12.66 1.79 14.11
C TYR A 28 -13.16 3.18 13.67
N ILE A 29 -13.79 3.27 12.52
CA ILE A 29 -14.22 4.53 11.89
C ILE A 29 -15.73 4.51 11.71
N SER A 30 -16.41 5.64 11.94
CA SER A 30 -17.85 5.75 11.73
C SER A 30 -18.24 5.54 10.28
N ASP A 31 -19.47 5.05 10.03
CA ASP A 31 -19.97 4.84 8.67
C ASP A 31 -19.98 6.14 7.86
N ALA A 32 -20.27 7.27 8.50
CA ALA A 32 -20.26 8.59 7.85
C ALA A 32 -18.84 9.00 7.41
N ASP A 33 -17.85 8.84 8.29
CA ASP A 33 -16.45 9.15 7.97
C ASP A 33 -15.88 8.21 6.91
N MET A 34 -16.29 6.94 6.92
CA MET A 34 -15.93 5.97 5.88
C MET A 34 -16.51 6.38 4.52
N GLU A 35 -17.77 6.79 4.48
CA GLU A 35 -18.41 7.26 3.23
C GLU A 35 -17.70 8.50 2.69
N ASP A 36 -17.37 9.46 3.54
CA ASP A 36 -16.62 10.66 3.15
C ASP A 36 -15.25 10.28 2.56
N TYR A 37 -14.55 9.32 3.16
CA TYR A 37 -13.29 8.81 2.64
C TYR A 37 -13.47 8.19 1.24
N TYR A 38 -14.51 7.37 1.04
CA TYR A 38 -14.80 6.74 -0.24
C TYR A 38 -15.13 7.76 -1.33
N GLN A 39 -15.83 8.83 -0.98
CA GLN A 39 -16.19 9.90 -1.91
C GLN A 39 -15.01 10.80 -2.28
N MET A 40 -14.11 11.09 -1.33
CA MET A 40 -13.01 12.02 -1.53
C MET A 40 -11.74 11.31 -2.02
N VAL A 41 -11.33 10.25 -1.36
CA VAL A 41 -10.02 9.60 -1.59
C VAL A 41 -10.13 8.44 -2.57
N LEU A 42 -11.24 7.70 -2.54
CA LEU A 42 -11.49 6.54 -3.39
C LEU A 42 -12.57 6.79 -4.45
N SER A 43 -12.78 8.05 -4.87
CA SER A 43 -13.69 8.35 -6.00
C SER A 43 -13.16 7.74 -7.29
N LEU A 44 -14.06 7.43 -8.22
CA LEU A 44 -13.66 6.92 -9.54
C LEU A 44 -12.69 7.87 -10.25
N GLU A 45 -12.91 9.17 -10.15
CA GLU A 45 -12.04 10.19 -10.73
C GLU A 45 -10.63 10.14 -10.11
N GLN A 46 -10.53 9.99 -8.79
CA GLN A 46 -9.24 9.90 -8.10
C GLN A 46 -8.49 8.62 -8.49
N ILE A 47 -9.18 7.48 -8.54
CA ILE A 47 -8.58 6.21 -8.98
C ILE A 47 -8.05 6.31 -10.43
N GLN A 48 -8.80 6.95 -11.33
CA GLN A 48 -8.34 7.20 -12.70
C GLN A 48 -7.08 8.08 -12.75
N LYS A 49 -7.02 9.15 -11.95
CA LYS A 49 -5.83 10.00 -11.82
C LYS A 49 -4.63 9.21 -11.30
N ASP A 50 -4.85 8.40 -10.27
CA ASP A 50 -3.81 7.57 -9.68
C ASP A 50 -3.23 6.57 -10.68
N LEU A 51 -4.08 5.94 -11.48
CA LEU A 51 -3.64 5.01 -12.55
C LEU A 51 -2.91 5.70 -13.70
N ALA A 52 -3.17 6.98 -13.93
CA ALA A 52 -2.51 7.80 -14.95
C ALA A 52 -1.20 8.42 -14.47
N GLU A 53 -0.89 8.35 -13.16
CA GLU A 53 0.33 8.93 -12.59
C GLU A 53 1.58 8.17 -13.08
N PRO A 54 2.53 8.85 -13.79
CA PRO A 54 3.67 8.17 -14.40
C PRO A 54 4.69 7.63 -13.40
N GLU A 55 4.72 8.16 -12.17
CA GLU A 55 5.61 7.73 -11.10
C GLU A 55 4.91 6.83 -10.06
N SER A 56 3.83 6.16 -10.48
CA SER A 56 3.06 5.21 -9.67
C SER A 56 2.68 3.99 -10.49
N GLU A 57 2.63 2.85 -9.85
CA GLU A 57 2.13 1.61 -10.45
C GLU A 57 1.25 0.85 -9.47
N THR A 58 0.18 0.26 -10.02
CA THR A 58 -0.75 -0.60 -9.27
C THR A 58 -0.85 -1.96 -9.92
N TYR A 59 -0.86 -3.01 -9.10
CA TYR A 59 -0.94 -4.41 -9.52
C TYR A 59 -2.06 -5.13 -8.78
N PHE A 60 -2.82 -5.95 -9.49
CA PHE A 60 -3.63 -6.97 -8.86
C PHE A 60 -2.79 -8.19 -8.50
N VAL A 61 -3.09 -8.84 -7.38
CA VAL A 61 -2.62 -10.20 -7.11
C VAL A 61 -3.75 -11.18 -7.40
N LEU A 62 -3.45 -12.18 -8.21
CA LEU A 62 -4.39 -13.22 -8.59
C LEU A 62 -4.12 -14.52 -7.81
N ASP A 63 -5.18 -15.21 -7.44
CA ASP A 63 -5.10 -16.52 -6.82
C ASP A 63 -4.85 -17.64 -7.85
N ARG A 64 -4.88 -18.90 -7.41
CA ARG A 64 -4.69 -20.07 -8.27
C ARG A 64 -5.80 -20.26 -9.32
N HIS A 65 -6.95 -19.65 -9.13
CA HIS A 65 -8.08 -19.67 -10.06
C HIS A 65 -8.12 -18.47 -10.99
N GLN A 66 -7.07 -17.62 -10.95
CA GLN A 66 -6.97 -16.37 -11.70
C GLN A 66 -7.97 -15.30 -11.27
N GLU A 67 -8.49 -15.40 -10.03
CA GLU A 67 -9.37 -14.40 -9.44
C GLU A 67 -8.59 -13.36 -8.65
N ILE A 68 -9.04 -12.10 -8.71
CA ILE A 68 -8.41 -10.99 -8.00
C ILE A 68 -8.66 -11.14 -6.50
N CYS A 69 -7.58 -11.30 -5.72
CA CYS A 69 -7.65 -11.47 -4.28
C CYS A 69 -6.96 -10.37 -3.46
N GLY A 70 -6.38 -9.39 -4.13
CA GLY A 70 -5.73 -8.24 -3.49
C GLY A 70 -5.08 -7.32 -4.49
N PHE A 71 -4.44 -6.25 -3.98
CA PHE A 71 -3.71 -5.30 -4.81
C PHE A 71 -2.53 -4.68 -4.08
N LEU A 72 -1.59 -4.18 -4.88
CA LEU A 72 -0.38 -3.49 -4.46
C LEU A 72 -0.28 -2.16 -5.23
N LYS A 73 -0.01 -1.06 -4.52
CA LYS A 73 0.35 0.23 -5.13
C LYS A 73 1.68 0.71 -4.57
N PHE A 74 2.57 1.13 -5.45
CA PHE A 74 3.83 1.75 -5.07
C PHE A 74 4.11 3.00 -5.90
N ASN A 75 4.87 3.91 -5.33
CA ASN A 75 5.18 5.21 -5.90
C ASN A 75 6.68 5.50 -5.79
N TRP A 76 7.14 6.39 -6.65
CA TRP A 76 8.48 7.00 -6.56
C TRP A 76 8.44 8.45 -6.99
N GLY A 77 9.55 9.15 -6.88
CA GLY A 77 9.65 10.55 -7.31
C GLY A 77 8.59 11.43 -6.67
N LYS A 78 7.89 12.19 -7.49
CA LYS A 78 6.86 13.16 -7.05
C LYS A 78 5.53 12.53 -6.66
N ALA A 79 5.29 11.27 -7.04
CA ALA A 79 4.07 10.56 -6.68
C ALA A 79 4.08 10.05 -5.24
N GLN A 80 5.21 10.11 -4.55
CA GLN A 80 5.28 9.74 -3.14
C GLN A 80 4.38 10.65 -2.29
N THR A 81 3.71 10.06 -1.29
CA THR A 81 2.67 10.73 -0.51
C THR A 81 3.20 11.60 0.62
N GLU A 82 4.48 11.46 0.97
CA GLU A 82 5.16 12.22 2.01
C GLU A 82 6.52 12.76 1.51
N PRO A 83 6.92 13.95 1.97
CA PRO A 83 8.25 14.48 1.70
C PRO A 83 9.30 13.79 2.59
N VAL A 84 9.69 12.58 2.21
CA VAL A 84 10.72 11.85 2.95
C VAL A 84 12.12 12.36 2.58
N GLU A 85 12.96 12.57 3.58
CA GLU A 85 14.35 13.00 3.41
C GLU A 85 15.28 11.82 3.10
N MET A 86 14.96 11.10 2.03
CA MET A 86 15.73 9.95 1.56
C MET A 86 15.92 10.05 0.05
N ASP A 87 17.17 10.09 -0.40
CA ASP A 87 17.47 10.02 -1.82
C ASP A 87 17.10 8.65 -2.39
N LYS A 88 16.62 8.63 -3.65
CA LYS A 88 16.24 7.40 -4.35
C LYS A 88 15.30 6.51 -3.53
N SER A 89 14.25 7.12 -3.00
CA SER A 89 13.24 6.44 -2.20
C SER A 89 12.08 5.90 -3.05
N PHE A 90 11.50 4.82 -2.55
CA PHE A 90 10.41 4.08 -3.14
C PHE A 90 9.36 3.80 -2.06
N GLU A 91 8.14 4.24 -2.29
CA GLU A 91 7.03 4.07 -1.35
C GLU A 91 6.18 2.87 -1.70
N ILE A 92 5.92 2.01 -0.73
CA ILE A 92 4.86 1.00 -0.82
C ILE A 92 3.63 1.60 -0.15
N GLN A 93 2.74 2.21 -0.96
CA GLN A 93 1.61 2.99 -0.43
C GLN A 93 0.45 2.11 0.01
N ARG A 94 0.09 1.11 -0.77
CA ARG A 94 -1.06 0.24 -0.51
C ARG A 94 -0.70 -1.22 -0.75
N ILE A 95 -1.02 -2.06 0.21
CA ILE A 95 -0.88 -3.50 0.11
C ILE A 95 -2.03 -4.13 0.88
N TYR A 96 -3.00 -4.67 0.17
CA TYR A 96 -4.23 -5.22 0.74
C TYR A 96 -4.58 -6.55 0.12
N VAL A 97 -5.09 -7.45 0.94
CA VAL A 97 -5.61 -8.77 0.55
C VAL A 97 -7.04 -8.87 1.05
N LYS A 98 -7.95 -9.38 0.23
CA LYS A 98 -9.32 -9.67 0.65
C LYS A 98 -9.34 -10.61 1.86
N LYS A 99 -10.28 -10.40 2.76
CA LYS A 99 -10.34 -11.08 4.06
C LYS A 99 -10.32 -12.61 3.94
N GLU A 100 -11.05 -13.16 2.98
CA GLU A 100 -11.13 -14.61 2.73
C GLU A 100 -9.83 -15.22 2.17
N HIS A 101 -8.89 -14.36 1.77
CA HIS A 101 -7.56 -14.75 1.27
C HIS A 101 -6.42 -14.47 2.26
N HIS A 102 -6.72 -13.97 3.46
CA HIS A 102 -5.70 -13.76 4.49
C HIS A 102 -5.02 -15.07 4.91
N GLY A 103 -3.74 -14.98 5.29
CA GLY A 103 -2.96 -16.12 5.76
C GLY A 103 -2.49 -17.09 4.66
N LYS A 104 -2.73 -16.80 3.39
CA LYS A 104 -2.36 -17.64 2.23
C LYS A 104 -1.07 -17.20 1.54
N GLY A 105 -0.36 -16.20 2.08
CA GLY A 105 0.93 -15.73 1.56
C GLY A 105 0.88 -14.65 0.49
N TYR A 106 -0.29 -14.16 0.09
CA TYR A 106 -0.42 -13.13 -0.95
C TYR A 106 0.19 -11.79 -0.55
N GLY A 107 0.09 -11.37 0.71
CA GLY A 107 0.76 -10.18 1.21
C GLY A 107 2.29 -10.28 1.08
N LYS A 108 2.86 -11.44 1.42
CA LYS A 108 4.30 -11.70 1.26
C LYS A 108 4.70 -11.70 -0.22
N GLU A 109 3.91 -12.28 -1.09
CA GLU A 109 4.15 -12.28 -2.55
C GLU A 109 4.21 -10.86 -3.10
N MET A 110 3.22 -10.02 -2.78
CA MET A 110 3.17 -8.62 -3.21
C MET A 110 4.33 -7.80 -2.66
N PHE A 111 4.63 -7.95 -1.38
CA PHE A 111 5.69 -7.19 -0.71
C PHE A 111 7.08 -7.56 -1.26
N THR A 112 7.33 -8.85 -1.46
CA THR A 112 8.57 -9.35 -2.08
C THR A 112 8.72 -8.82 -3.51
N PHE A 113 7.63 -8.80 -4.28
CA PHE A 113 7.62 -8.23 -5.63
C PHE A 113 7.97 -6.74 -5.61
N ALA A 114 7.34 -5.95 -4.72
CA ALA A 114 7.61 -4.51 -4.61
C ALA A 114 9.08 -4.23 -4.28
N LEU A 115 9.67 -4.96 -3.33
CA LEU A 115 11.09 -4.80 -2.97
C LEU A 115 12.02 -5.18 -4.11
N LYS A 116 11.72 -6.23 -4.86
CA LYS A 116 12.50 -6.61 -6.05
C LYS A 116 12.43 -5.55 -7.15
N GLU A 117 11.25 -4.97 -7.40
CA GLU A 117 11.09 -3.88 -8.36
C GLU A 117 11.86 -2.63 -7.93
N ALA A 118 11.82 -2.27 -6.66
CA ALA A 118 12.61 -1.16 -6.13
C ALA A 118 14.12 -1.37 -6.33
N GLN A 119 14.64 -2.54 -6.00
CA GLN A 119 16.04 -2.90 -6.19
C GLN A 119 16.45 -2.89 -7.66
N LYS A 120 15.64 -3.52 -8.52
CA LYS A 120 15.88 -3.60 -9.98
C LYS A 120 15.94 -2.20 -10.64
N ARG A 121 15.14 -1.28 -10.14
CA ARG A 121 15.09 0.11 -10.62
C ARG A 121 16.17 1.00 -10.01
N GLY A 122 16.99 0.50 -9.09
CA GLY A 122 18.13 1.21 -8.50
C GLY A 122 17.77 2.14 -7.35
N PHE A 123 16.62 1.95 -6.71
CA PHE A 123 16.26 2.69 -5.49
C PHE A 123 17.12 2.23 -4.30
N ASP A 124 17.45 3.17 -3.43
CA ASP A 124 18.29 2.91 -2.25
C ASP A 124 17.44 2.60 -1.01
N TRP A 125 16.23 3.15 -0.95
CA TRP A 125 15.34 3.04 0.18
C TRP A 125 13.94 2.60 -0.25
N ALA A 126 13.35 1.71 0.53
CA ALA A 126 11.90 1.47 0.52
C ALA A 126 11.30 1.96 1.84
N TRP A 127 10.11 2.57 1.78
CA TRP A 127 9.40 3.03 2.94
C TRP A 127 7.89 2.84 2.80
N LEU A 128 7.19 2.91 3.92
CA LEU A 128 5.74 2.77 4.00
C LEU A 128 5.18 3.46 5.24
N GLY A 129 3.89 3.76 5.23
CA GLY A 129 3.13 4.11 6.41
C GLY A 129 2.32 2.92 6.92
N VAL A 130 2.24 2.75 8.21
CA VAL A 130 1.41 1.73 8.86
C VAL A 130 0.70 2.34 10.06
N TRP A 131 -0.60 2.08 10.17
CA TRP A 131 -1.39 2.55 11.31
C TRP A 131 -0.81 2.04 12.64
N GLU A 132 -0.69 2.92 13.63
CA GLU A 132 -0.06 2.61 14.92
C GLU A 132 -0.74 1.46 15.67
N ARG A 133 -2.02 1.17 15.38
CA ARG A 133 -2.78 0.06 15.97
C ARG A 133 -2.77 -1.21 15.13
N ASN A 134 -2.17 -1.19 13.95
CA ASN A 134 -2.06 -2.38 13.10
C ASN A 134 -0.82 -3.20 13.46
N TYR A 135 -0.85 -3.83 14.63
CA TYR A 135 0.26 -4.61 15.18
C TYR A 135 0.66 -5.79 14.28
N LYS A 136 -0.33 -6.41 13.62
CA LYS A 136 -0.07 -7.52 12.68
C LYS A 136 0.79 -7.06 11.51
N ALA A 137 0.44 -5.93 10.90
CA ALA A 137 1.22 -5.37 9.80
C ALA A 137 2.60 -4.88 10.25
N GLN A 138 2.69 -4.24 11.41
CA GLN A 138 3.98 -3.81 11.97
C GLN A 138 4.94 -4.99 12.15
N ASN A 139 4.46 -6.11 12.70
CA ASN A 139 5.25 -7.33 12.85
C ASN A 139 5.66 -7.92 11.51
N PHE A 140 4.77 -7.90 10.54
CA PHE A 140 5.06 -8.35 9.17
C PHE A 140 6.21 -7.54 8.55
N TYR A 141 6.14 -6.20 8.59
CA TYR A 141 7.17 -5.34 8.03
C TYR A 141 8.50 -5.43 8.79
N LYS A 142 8.47 -5.61 10.11
CA LYS A 142 9.66 -5.84 10.91
C LYS A 142 10.42 -7.09 10.48
N GLN A 143 9.72 -8.16 10.13
CA GLN A 143 10.35 -9.39 9.63
C GLN A 143 11.10 -9.18 8.31
N PHE A 144 10.70 -8.19 7.51
CA PHE A 144 11.40 -7.78 6.28
C PHE A 144 12.56 -6.80 6.56
N GLY A 145 12.84 -6.44 7.80
CA GLY A 145 13.92 -5.55 8.18
C GLY A 145 13.57 -4.07 8.10
N PHE A 146 12.29 -3.72 8.11
CA PHE A 146 11.84 -2.32 8.19
C PHE A 146 11.93 -1.81 9.61
N GLU A 147 12.37 -0.55 9.75
CA GLU A 147 12.51 0.15 11.02
C GLU A 147 11.74 1.46 11.00
N ARG A 148 11.15 1.82 12.15
CA ARG A 148 10.46 3.09 12.31
C ARG A 148 11.46 4.24 12.27
N PHE A 149 11.15 5.29 11.49
CA PHE A 149 11.99 6.48 11.40
C PHE A 149 11.20 7.79 11.60
N SER A 150 9.87 7.78 11.45
CA SER A 150 9.02 8.96 11.60
C SER A 150 7.57 8.55 11.87
N GLU A 151 6.70 9.55 11.93
CA GLU A 151 5.26 9.36 12.02
C GLU A 151 4.52 10.42 11.22
N HIS A 152 3.28 10.13 10.86
CA HIS A 152 2.39 11.02 10.14
C HIS A 152 0.99 10.94 10.76
N HIS A 153 0.34 12.11 10.95
CA HIS A 153 -1.05 12.18 11.37
C HIS A 153 -1.96 12.26 10.15
N PHE A 154 -3.00 11.45 10.13
CA PHE A 154 -4.01 11.50 9.06
C PHE A 154 -5.42 11.64 9.64
N ILE A 155 -6.31 12.26 8.87
CA ILE A 155 -7.66 12.59 9.29
C ILE A 155 -8.64 11.82 8.40
N THR A 156 -9.61 11.14 9.06
CA THR A 156 -10.77 10.56 8.40
C THR A 156 -12.01 11.15 9.09
N GLY A 157 -12.68 12.10 8.43
CA GLY A 157 -13.74 12.88 9.06
C GLY A 157 -13.22 13.70 10.25
N GLU A 158 -13.75 13.46 11.44
CA GLU A 158 -13.29 14.08 12.70
C GLU A 158 -12.24 13.24 13.44
N THR A 159 -11.93 12.05 12.97
CA THR A 159 -10.97 11.14 13.59
C THR A 159 -9.56 11.47 13.14
N VAL A 160 -8.66 11.67 14.09
CA VAL A 160 -7.22 11.85 13.86
C VAL A 160 -6.51 10.58 14.29
N ASP A 161 -5.82 9.95 13.35
CA ASP A 161 -5.01 8.75 13.59
C ASP A 161 -3.54 9.02 13.28
N THR A 162 -2.67 8.13 13.73
CA THR A 162 -1.23 8.21 13.51
C THR A 162 -0.75 6.99 12.73
N ASP A 163 -0.03 7.24 11.64
CA ASP A 163 0.76 6.23 10.95
C ASP A 163 2.22 6.32 11.39
N TRP A 164 2.82 5.18 11.64
CA TRP A 164 4.27 5.07 11.75
C TRP A 164 4.85 4.96 10.36
N LEU A 165 5.90 5.74 10.09
CA LEU A 165 6.67 5.63 8.87
C LEU A 165 7.85 4.69 9.11
N LEU A 166 7.88 3.61 8.32
CA LEU A 166 8.90 2.56 8.39
C LEU A 166 9.74 2.59 7.11
N ARG A 167 11.04 2.30 7.24
CA ARG A 167 11.95 2.25 6.10
C ARG A 167 12.92 1.08 6.16
N LYS A 168 13.46 0.72 5.00
CA LYS A 168 14.54 -0.25 4.84
C LYS A 168 15.52 0.24 3.79
N HIS A 169 16.81 0.15 4.08
CA HIS A 169 17.87 0.35 3.09
C HIS A 169 18.01 -0.89 2.22
N LEU A 170 17.90 -0.72 0.88
CA LEU A 170 17.81 -1.84 -0.06
C LEU A 170 19.18 -2.41 -0.49
N LYS A 171 20.25 -1.67 -0.25
CA LYS A 171 21.62 -2.07 -0.65
C LYS A 171 22.37 -2.87 0.41
N GLU A 172 21.83 -3.02 1.60
CA GLU A 172 22.36 -3.94 2.56
C GLU A 172 22.09 -5.38 2.09
N ASN A 173 23.06 -5.93 1.36
CA ASN A 173 23.14 -7.37 1.21
C ASN A 173 23.23 -7.96 2.62
N PRO A 174 22.42 -8.96 2.97
CA PRO A 174 22.79 -9.83 4.06
C PRO A 174 24.08 -10.50 3.61
N GLN A 175 25.18 -10.05 4.12
CA GLN A 175 26.41 -10.79 3.99
C GLN A 175 26.19 -12.13 4.69
N THR A 176 26.19 -13.15 3.86
CA THR A 176 26.61 -14.54 4.13
C THR A 176 26.64 -14.94 5.60
#